data_8ac13b6c6000fdb989549341fd9c1ae6
#
_entry.id   8ac13b6c6000fdb989549341fd9c1ae6
#
_cell.length_a   1.000
_cell.length_b   1.000
_cell.length_c   1.000
_cell.angle_alpha   90.00
_cell.angle_beta   90.00
_cell.angle_gamma   90.00
#
_symmetry.space_group_name_H-M   'P 1'
#
loop_
_entity.id
_entity.type
_entity.pdbx_description
1 polymer ?
#
loop_
_entity_poly.entity_id
_entity_poly.type
_entity_poly.pdbx_seq_one_letter_code
_entity_poly.pdbx_strand_id
1 'polypeptide(L)'
;MLNPHPAWIGAFDFVLEVHILQAIPESFRIPASTNLAPLVRQEGVLMCIGRMNPATPIEVDGPPWPLDRSFIESIGSELNRIDFYSIQYEDEEHLRYRAVWMRS
;
A
#
# COMPACT_ATOMS: atom_id res chain seq x y z
N MET A 1 -1.50 4.28 -13.34
CA MET A 1 -1.21 5.06 -12.13
C MET A 1 0.21 5.61 -12.02
N LEU A 2 1.07 5.38 -13.03
CA LEU A 2 2.45 5.87 -12.96
C LEU A 2 2.55 7.39 -13.05
N ASN A 3 1.63 8.02 -13.79
CA ASN A 3 1.61 9.46 -13.98
C ASN A 3 0.20 9.99 -13.76
N PRO A 4 -0.19 10.31 -12.52
CA PRO A 4 -1.51 10.84 -12.25
C PRO A 4 -1.70 12.22 -12.90
N HIS A 5 -2.92 12.50 -13.32
CA HIS A 5 -3.25 13.80 -13.87
C HIS A 5 -3.01 14.89 -12.82
N PRO A 6 -2.38 16.04 -13.20
CA PRO A 6 -2.09 17.09 -12.22
C PRO A 6 -3.30 17.57 -11.41
N ALA A 7 -4.48 17.55 -12.00
CA ALA A 7 -5.71 17.94 -11.31
C ALA A 7 -6.12 16.97 -10.19
N TRP A 8 -5.54 15.77 -10.17
CA TRP A 8 -5.85 14.77 -9.13
C TRP A 8 -4.99 14.92 -7.88
N ILE A 9 -3.91 15.70 -7.93
CA ILE A 9 -3.04 15.91 -6.78
C ILE A 9 -3.84 16.62 -5.69
N GLY A 10 -3.90 15.98 -4.51
CA GLY A 10 -4.66 16.50 -3.39
C GLY A 10 -6.16 16.62 -3.62
N ALA A 11 -6.72 15.85 -4.58
CA ALA A 11 -8.11 15.99 -4.98
C ALA A 11 -9.07 15.02 -4.27
N PHE A 12 -8.53 13.96 -3.64
CA PHE A 12 -9.38 12.88 -3.12
C PHE A 12 -9.37 12.85 -1.60
N ASP A 13 -10.55 12.82 -0.99
CA ASP A 13 -10.70 12.67 0.45
C ASP A 13 -10.53 11.23 0.93
N PHE A 14 -10.63 10.25 0.01
CA PHE A 14 -10.37 8.85 0.30
C PHE A 14 -9.70 8.18 -0.90
N VAL A 15 -8.55 7.54 -0.65
CA VAL A 15 -7.82 6.75 -1.65
C VAL A 15 -7.69 5.33 -1.11
N LEU A 16 -8.14 4.36 -1.89
CA LEU A 16 -8.12 2.94 -1.51
C LEU A 16 -7.29 2.15 -2.52
N GLU A 17 -6.32 1.40 -2.02
CA GLU A 17 -5.54 0.44 -2.79
C GLU A 17 -5.78 -0.95 -2.20
N VAL A 18 -6.28 -1.89 -3.01
CA VAL A 18 -6.56 -3.25 -2.58
C VAL A 18 -5.88 -4.22 -3.54
N HIS A 19 -4.82 -4.89 -3.10
CA HIS A 19 -4.10 -5.92 -3.85
C HIS A 19 -3.52 -5.49 -5.20
N ILE A 20 -3.53 -4.21 -5.55
CA ILE A 20 -3.04 -3.74 -6.86
C ILE A 20 -1.52 -3.79 -6.90
N LEU A 21 -0.84 -3.28 -5.88
CA LEU A 21 0.62 -3.21 -5.85
C LEU A 21 1.27 -4.59 -5.88
N GLN A 22 0.63 -5.59 -5.29
CA GLN A 22 1.16 -6.97 -5.33
C GLN A 22 0.83 -7.71 -6.62
N ALA A 23 0.04 -7.13 -7.51
CA ALA A 23 -0.30 -7.71 -8.81
C ALA A 23 0.60 -7.20 -9.94
N ILE A 24 1.45 -6.21 -9.69
CA ILE A 24 2.33 -5.63 -10.72
C ILE A 24 3.79 -5.99 -10.44
N PRO A 25 4.63 -6.08 -11.51
CA PRO A 25 6.04 -6.37 -11.35
C PRO A 25 6.75 -5.35 -10.45
N GLU A 26 7.79 -5.78 -9.78
CA GLU A 26 8.53 -4.95 -8.82
C GLU A 26 9.04 -3.65 -9.45
N SER A 27 9.48 -3.69 -10.72
CA SER A 27 10.00 -2.52 -11.41
C SER A 27 8.98 -1.38 -11.55
N PHE A 28 7.67 -1.70 -11.53
CA PHE A 28 6.61 -0.70 -11.60
C PHE A 28 6.02 -0.37 -10.23
N ARG A 29 6.33 -1.16 -9.22
CA ARG A 29 5.71 -1.07 -7.89
C ARG A 29 6.08 0.21 -7.16
N ILE A 30 7.36 0.58 -7.15
CA ILE A 30 7.80 1.81 -6.48
C ILE A 30 7.20 3.06 -7.15
N PRO A 31 7.30 3.24 -8.49
CA PRO A 31 6.64 4.38 -9.13
C PRO A 31 5.14 4.45 -8.87
N ALA A 32 4.45 3.32 -8.91
CA ALA A 32 3.01 3.29 -8.66
C ALA A 32 2.69 3.69 -7.21
N SER A 33 3.45 3.16 -6.25
CA SER A 33 3.19 3.43 -4.83
C SER A 33 3.46 4.88 -4.46
N THR A 34 4.46 5.53 -5.06
CA THR A 34 4.78 6.92 -4.76
C THR A 34 3.73 7.90 -5.26
N ASN A 35 2.83 7.46 -6.13
CA ASN A 35 1.76 8.30 -6.66
C ASN A 35 0.46 8.21 -5.84
N LEU A 36 0.40 7.39 -4.79
CA LEU A 36 -0.82 7.23 -4.00
C LEU A 36 -1.00 8.37 -2.98
N ALA A 37 -0.01 8.60 -2.14
CA ALA A 37 -0.10 9.63 -1.11
C ALA A 37 -0.37 11.03 -1.67
N PRO A 38 0.27 11.46 -2.79
CA PRO A 38 -0.01 12.78 -3.35
C PRO A 38 -1.45 13.01 -3.77
N LEU A 39 -2.23 11.95 -4.01
CA LEU A 39 -3.64 12.07 -4.37
C LEU A 39 -4.53 12.49 -3.21
N VAL A 40 -4.07 12.29 -1.98
CA VAL A 40 -4.87 12.53 -0.77
C VAL A 40 -4.90 14.02 -0.44
N ARG A 41 -6.10 14.57 -0.31
CA ARG A 41 -6.27 15.97 0.06
C ARG A 41 -5.99 16.18 1.54
N GLN A 42 -5.95 17.45 1.96
CA GLN A 42 -5.88 17.82 3.37
C GLN A 42 -7.01 17.16 4.15
N GLU A 43 -6.67 16.51 5.25
CA GLU A 43 -7.60 15.73 6.10
C GLU A 43 -8.17 14.47 5.43
N GLY A 44 -7.67 14.13 4.24
CA GLY A 44 -8.06 12.91 3.56
C GLY A 44 -7.33 11.70 4.06
N VAL A 45 -7.78 10.52 3.63
CA VAL A 45 -7.30 9.21 4.10
C VAL A 45 -6.83 8.35 2.94
N LEU A 46 -5.69 7.67 3.15
CA LEU A 46 -5.20 6.60 2.29
C LEU A 46 -5.30 5.29 3.04
N MET A 47 -5.93 4.29 2.44
CA MET A 47 -6.01 2.94 3.00
C MET A 47 -5.45 1.94 2.00
N CYS A 48 -4.53 1.08 2.46
CA CYS A 48 -3.97 0.00 1.66
C CYS A 48 -4.28 -1.34 2.33
N ILE A 49 -4.75 -2.29 1.53
CA ILE A 49 -5.11 -3.63 1.99
C ILE A 49 -4.45 -4.64 1.07
N GLY A 50 -3.86 -5.67 1.63
CA GLY A 50 -3.23 -6.70 0.83
C GLY A 50 -2.55 -7.76 1.67
N ARG A 51 -1.58 -8.44 1.05
CA ARG A 51 -0.77 -9.48 1.70
C ARG A 51 0.63 -8.97 1.96
N MET A 52 1.16 -9.34 3.11
CA MET A 52 2.48 -8.91 3.58
C MET A 52 3.33 -10.13 3.88
N ASN A 53 4.62 -10.03 3.59
CA ASN A 53 5.58 -11.07 3.96
C ASN A 53 5.69 -11.16 5.48
N PRO A 54 5.82 -12.38 6.04
CA PRO A 54 6.16 -12.55 7.45
C PRO A 54 7.60 -12.06 7.70
N ALA A 55 8.01 -12.04 8.97
CA ALA A 55 9.37 -11.62 9.36
C ALA A 55 10.46 -12.38 8.60
N THR A 56 10.20 -13.67 8.29
CA THR A 56 11.07 -14.48 7.42
C THR A 56 10.38 -14.60 6.06
N PRO A 57 10.84 -13.89 5.02
CA PRO A 57 10.19 -13.91 3.72
C PRO A 57 10.14 -15.30 3.10
N ILE A 58 9.07 -15.58 2.37
CA ILE A 58 8.84 -16.84 1.67
C ILE A 58 8.85 -16.54 0.16
N GLU A 59 9.52 -17.40 -0.61
CA GLU A 59 9.52 -17.29 -2.07
C GLU A 59 8.14 -17.65 -2.61
N VAL A 60 7.65 -16.84 -3.54
CA VAL A 60 6.35 -17.01 -4.18
C VAL A 60 6.49 -16.84 -5.68
N ASP A 61 5.91 -17.78 -6.43
CA ASP A 61 5.86 -17.71 -7.89
C ASP A 61 4.70 -16.80 -8.34
N GLY A 62 5.06 -15.74 -9.01
CA GLY A 62 4.10 -14.90 -9.73
C GLY A 62 3.03 -14.23 -8.87
N PRO A 63 2.16 -13.41 -9.52
CA PRO A 63 1.18 -12.62 -8.78
C PRO A 63 0.11 -13.50 -8.11
N PRO A 64 -0.39 -13.07 -6.93
CA PRO A 64 0.06 -11.89 -6.19
C PRO A 64 1.37 -12.11 -5.45
N TRP A 65 2.22 -11.07 -5.41
CA TRP A 65 3.47 -11.10 -4.62
C TRP A 65 3.25 -10.37 -3.30
N PRO A 66 3.44 -11.03 -2.14
CA PRO A 66 3.33 -10.35 -0.86
C PRO A 66 4.34 -9.21 -0.73
N LEU A 67 3.97 -8.16 -0.06
CA LEU A 67 4.81 -6.98 0.11
C LEU A 67 5.57 -7.04 1.43
N ASP A 68 6.78 -6.48 1.46
CA ASP A 68 7.52 -6.32 2.70
C ASP A 68 6.90 -5.19 3.53
N ARG A 69 6.95 -5.32 4.84
CA ARG A 69 6.42 -4.31 5.76
C ARG A 69 7.05 -2.94 5.52
N SER A 70 8.37 -2.90 5.31
CA SER A 70 9.07 -1.65 5.05
C SER A 70 8.57 -0.95 3.79
N PHE A 71 8.27 -1.72 2.74
CA PHE A 71 7.69 -1.16 1.53
C PHE A 71 6.31 -0.58 1.79
N ILE A 72 5.46 -1.33 2.52
CA ILE A 72 4.10 -0.87 2.86
C ILE A 72 4.18 0.43 3.67
N GLU A 73 5.05 0.50 4.66
CA GLU A 73 5.21 1.69 5.47
C GLU A 73 5.68 2.90 4.65
N SER A 74 6.44 2.67 3.58
CA SER A 74 6.93 3.73 2.70
C SER A 74 5.81 4.36 1.87
N ILE A 75 4.72 3.65 1.61
CA ILE A 75 3.62 4.15 0.76
C ILE A 75 3.03 5.45 1.31
N GLY A 76 2.84 5.53 2.60
CA GLY A 76 2.27 6.70 3.26
C GLY A 76 3.27 7.50 4.07
N SER A 77 4.57 7.47 3.73
CA SER A 77 5.62 8.09 4.53
C SER A 77 5.47 9.60 4.68
N GLU A 78 4.83 10.30 3.72
CA GLU A 78 4.55 11.74 3.81
C GLU A 78 3.26 12.05 4.55
N LEU A 79 2.53 11.03 4.98
CA LEU A 79 1.27 11.14 5.71
C LEU A 79 1.46 10.68 7.16
N ASN A 80 0.47 10.92 7.99
CA ASN A 80 0.47 10.43 9.37
C ASN A 80 -0.21 9.07 9.43
N ARG A 81 0.52 8.05 9.90
CA ARG A 81 -0.06 6.72 10.06
C ARG A 81 -1.00 6.71 11.26
N ILE A 82 -2.24 6.29 11.03
CA ILE A 82 -3.25 6.22 12.07
C ILE A 82 -3.61 4.78 12.45
N ASP A 83 -3.33 3.80 11.57
CA ASP A 83 -3.57 2.40 11.90
C ASP A 83 -2.68 1.51 11.04
N PHE A 84 -2.21 0.41 11.63
CA PHE A 84 -1.52 -0.65 10.92
C PHE A 84 -1.90 -1.97 11.57
N TYR A 85 -2.70 -2.76 10.88
CA TYR A 85 -3.20 -4.03 11.37
C TYR A 85 -2.69 -5.15 10.50
N SER A 86 -2.25 -6.25 11.12
CA SER A 86 -1.88 -7.46 10.40
C SER A 86 -2.36 -8.69 11.14
N ILE A 87 -2.72 -9.72 10.37
CA ILE A 87 -3.18 -10.99 10.93
C ILE A 87 -2.71 -12.13 10.02
N GLN A 88 -2.36 -13.25 10.63
CA GLN A 88 -2.03 -14.46 9.90
C GLN A 88 -3.07 -15.54 10.24
N TYR A 89 -3.76 -16.03 9.21
CA TYR A 89 -4.69 -17.15 9.37
C TYR A 89 -3.90 -18.47 9.39
N GLU A 90 -4.42 -19.48 10.09
CA GLU A 90 -3.74 -20.77 10.31
C GLU A 90 -3.32 -21.47 9.02
N ASP A 91 -4.12 -21.33 7.96
CA ASP A 91 -3.90 -21.99 6.68
C ASP A 91 -3.12 -21.13 5.68
N GLU A 92 -2.64 -19.97 6.09
CA GLU A 92 -1.89 -19.05 5.21
C GLU A 92 -0.47 -18.85 5.68
N GLU A 93 0.47 -18.82 4.72
CA GLU A 93 1.88 -18.54 4.99
C GLU A 93 2.16 -17.05 5.09
N HIS A 94 1.29 -16.22 4.50
CA HIS A 94 1.45 -14.77 4.47
C HIS A 94 0.51 -14.10 5.46
N LEU A 95 0.94 -12.91 5.92
CA LEU A 95 0.06 -12.05 6.69
C LEU A 95 -0.87 -11.28 5.76
N ARG A 96 -2.04 -10.95 6.26
CA ARG A 96 -2.90 -9.95 5.63
C ARG A 96 -2.74 -8.66 6.40
N TYR A 97 -2.76 -7.52 5.70
CA TYR A 97 -2.56 -6.23 6.34
C TYR A 97 -3.60 -5.23 5.92
N ARG A 98 -3.80 -4.24 6.78
CA ARG A 98 -4.52 -3.01 6.50
C ARG A 98 -3.73 -1.85 7.09
N ALA A 99 -3.32 -0.92 6.24
CA ALA A 99 -2.57 0.25 6.66
C ALA A 99 -3.36 1.50 6.31
N VAL A 100 -3.46 2.44 7.24
CA VAL A 100 -4.27 3.64 7.09
C VAL A 100 -3.44 4.86 7.48
N TRP A 101 -3.44 5.87 6.62
CA TRP A 101 -2.76 7.14 6.83
C TRP A 101 -3.72 8.29 6.57
N MET A 102 -3.42 9.43 7.17
CA MET A 102 -4.18 10.66 6.97
C MET A 102 -3.23 11.83 6.73
N ARG A 103 -3.62 12.73 5.82
CA ARG A 103 -2.90 13.99 5.62
C ARG A 103 -3.44 15.03 6.60
N SER A 104 -2.60 15.44 7.51
CA SER A 104 -2.95 16.47 8.49
C SER A 104 -2.53 17.88 8.05
#